data_6d70c0de35faadaf3a7f3064ea1df85a
#
_entry.id   6d70c0de35faadaf3a7f3064ea1df85a
#
_cell.length_a   1.000
_cell.length_b   1.000
_cell.length_c   1.000
_cell.angle_alpha   90.00
_cell.angle_beta   90.00
_cell.angle_gamma   90.00
#
_symmetry.space_group_name_H-M   'P 1'
#
loop_
_entity.id
_entity.type
_entity.pdbx_description
1 polymer ?
#
loop_
_entity_poly.entity_id
_entity_poly.type
_entity_poly.pdbx_seq_one_letter_code
_entity_poly.pdbx_strand_id
1 'polypeptide(L)'
;MNKIKALVCTSLSEDFSGTSIKLLDLPNIGINDLLIEVKASSINFPDLLMSQGKYQHKPDLPFVLGMEGAGVIKEVGSLVTKFKKGDEVCFGSWGNGAFAEYLIVPEDNANLKPKNFNFVQAASFQTAYLTAYVALVRLGKLTKNETLLVHGASGGVGMAAVQLGKLLGAKIIATGSSKEKLNKCLDWGASHIIEINKEKTPEFRKEVKELTNGNGADVIFDPVGGDIFDQSLRCINWGGRLLIIGFTSGRIPQVPVNIPLIKGFSVIGVRAGEYGRRDPIKGQENIETIYKIAENGDFNPYICKSFNLEDGIKALQYMKDRKIIGKTVIQM
;
A
#
# COMPACT_ATOMS: atom_id res chain seq x y z
N MET A 1 -3.51 -35.67 -7.44
CA MET A 1 -3.13 -34.26 -7.66
C MET A 1 -3.63 -33.47 -6.46
N ASN A 2 -2.78 -32.74 -5.80
CA ASN A 2 -3.20 -31.96 -4.64
C ASN A 2 -3.94 -30.71 -5.13
N LYS A 3 -5.20 -30.55 -4.73
CA LYS A 3 -5.98 -29.34 -4.99
C LYS A 3 -5.69 -28.32 -3.89
N ILE A 4 -5.62 -27.05 -4.29
CA ILE A 4 -5.45 -25.91 -3.39
C ILE A 4 -6.66 -25.00 -3.45
N LYS A 5 -7.03 -24.38 -2.34
CA LYS A 5 -8.05 -23.35 -2.30
C LYS A 5 -7.46 -22.01 -2.72
N ALA A 6 -8.23 -21.25 -3.51
CA ALA A 6 -7.89 -19.89 -3.90
C ALA A 6 -9.14 -19.01 -4.05
N LEU A 7 -9.03 -17.71 -3.81
CA LEU A 7 -10.07 -16.72 -4.07
C LEU A 7 -9.95 -16.24 -5.52
N VAL A 8 -10.83 -16.71 -6.38
CA VAL A 8 -10.78 -16.55 -7.83
C VAL A 8 -11.83 -15.57 -8.31
N CYS A 9 -11.43 -14.60 -9.11
CA CYS A 9 -12.30 -13.72 -9.87
C CYS A 9 -12.57 -14.35 -11.24
N THR A 10 -13.80 -14.74 -11.51
CA THR A 10 -14.23 -15.35 -12.78
C THR A 10 -14.99 -14.39 -13.69
N SER A 11 -15.51 -13.29 -13.12
CA SER A 11 -16.10 -12.18 -13.85
C SER A 11 -15.98 -10.89 -13.03
N LEU A 12 -15.85 -9.77 -13.72
CA LEU A 12 -15.72 -8.46 -13.07
C LEU A 12 -17.07 -8.01 -12.52
N SER A 13 -17.11 -7.59 -11.25
CA SER A 13 -18.34 -7.09 -10.62
C SER A 13 -18.04 -6.14 -9.47
N GLU A 14 -18.92 -5.16 -9.24
CA GLU A 14 -18.77 -4.21 -8.14
C GLU A 14 -19.15 -4.79 -6.77
N ASP A 15 -19.99 -5.80 -6.75
CA ASP A 15 -20.50 -6.49 -5.56
C ASP A 15 -19.77 -7.80 -5.22
N PHE A 16 -18.68 -8.10 -5.95
CA PHE A 16 -17.90 -9.34 -5.84
C PHE A 16 -18.65 -10.62 -6.21
N SER A 17 -19.81 -10.56 -6.85
CA SER A 17 -20.58 -11.74 -7.28
C SER A 17 -19.80 -12.66 -8.24
N GLY A 18 -18.86 -12.09 -8.99
CA GLY A 18 -17.94 -12.82 -9.86
C GLY A 18 -16.73 -13.43 -9.15
N THR A 19 -16.63 -13.32 -7.81
CA THR A 19 -15.49 -13.79 -7.02
C THR A 19 -15.91 -14.89 -6.06
N SER A 20 -15.18 -16.00 -6.01
CA SER A 20 -15.50 -17.13 -5.11
C SER A 20 -14.27 -17.98 -4.81
N ILE A 21 -14.33 -18.76 -3.74
CA ILE A 21 -13.33 -19.80 -3.48
C ILE A 21 -13.49 -20.92 -4.52
N LYS A 22 -12.35 -21.29 -5.13
CA LYS A 22 -12.23 -22.41 -6.07
C LYS A 22 -11.14 -23.36 -5.62
N LEU A 23 -11.27 -24.63 -6.03
CA LEU A 23 -10.21 -25.61 -5.94
C LEU A 23 -9.46 -25.63 -7.27
N LEU A 24 -8.18 -25.31 -7.22
CA LEU A 24 -7.27 -25.27 -8.36
C LEU A 24 -6.25 -26.42 -8.24
N ASP A 25 -5.68 -26.82 -9.35
CA ASP A 25 -4.52 -27.73 -9.32
C ASP A 25 -3.29 -26.98 -8.81
N LEU A 26 -2.47 -27.64 -7.98
CA LEU A 26 -1.19 -27.09 -7.57
C LEU A 26 -0.34 -26.88 -8.84
N PRO A 27 0.17 -25.65 -9.08
CA PRO A 27 0.95 -25.37 -10.27
C PRO A 27 2.30 -26.09 -10.24
N ASN A 28 2.85 -26.41 -11.43
CA ASN A 28 4.19 -26.96 -11.56
C ASN A 28 5.24 -25.85 -11.37
N ILE A 29 6.28 -26.16 -10.60
CA ILE A 29 7.37 -25.21 -10.36
C ILE A 29 8.29 -25.08 -11.57
N GLY A 30 8.62 -23.86 -11.97
CA GLY A 30 9.63 -23.56 -12.97
C GLY A 30 11.05 -23.58 -12.39
N ILE A 31 12.06 -23.55 -13.27
CA ILE A 31 13.47 -23.69 -12.88
C ILE A 31 14.01 -22.53 -12.03
N ASN A 32 13.41 -21.33 -12.13
CA ASN A 32 13.80 -20.12 -11.38
C ASN A 32 12.74 -19.73 -10.34
N ASP A 33 11.79 -20.61 -10.03
CA ASP A 33 10.63 -20.28 -9.22
C ASP A 33 10.71 -20.86 -7.81
N LEU A 34 9.90 -20.30 -6.93
CA LEU A 34 9.66 -20.74 -5.57
C LEU A 34 8.21 -21.19 -5.44
N LEU A 35 7.97 -22.41 -4.95
CA LEU A 35 6.65 -22.82 -4.47
C LEU A 35 6.52 -22.42 -3.01
N ILE A 36 5.59 -21.53 -2.71
CA ILE A 36 5.37 -20.98 -1.38
C ILE A 36 4.04 -21.46 -0.81
N GLU A 37 4.07 -22.03 0.40
CA GLU A 37 2.90 -22.19 1.24
C GLU A 37 2.59 -20.83 1.88
N VAL A 38 1.48 -20.22 1.46
CA VAL A 38 1.07 -18.90 1.97
C VAL A 38 0.58 -19.04 3.40
N LYS A 39 1.03 -18.17 4.29
CA LYS A 39 0.57 -18.09 5.68
C LYS A 39 -0.35 -16.91 5.91
N ALA A 40 -0.08 -15.80 5.21
CA ALA A 40 -0.93 -14.61 5.22
C ALA A 40 -0.75 -13.82 3.93
N SER A 41 -1.81 -13.16 3.49
CA SER A 41 -1.79 -12.24 2.37
C SER A 41 -2.57 -10.97 2.72
N SER A 42 -2.06 -9.81 2.33
CA SER A 42 -2.65 -8.52 2.68
C SER A 42 -3.59 -8.03 1.60
N ILE A 43 -4.71 -7.46 2.02
CA ILE A 43 -5.64 -6.81 1.09
C ILE A 43 -5.15 -5.39 0.78
N ASN A 44 -5.09 -5.07 -0.49
CA ASN A 44 -4.74 -3.76 -1.02
C ASN A 44 -5.89 -3.17 -1.84
N PHE A 45 -5.96 -1.86 -1.95
CA PHE A 45 -6.99 -1.19 -2.76
C PHE A 45 -6.98 -1.62 -4.24
N PRO A 46 -5.82 -1.90 -4.86
CA PRO A 46 -5.78 -2.50 -6.19
C PRO A 46 -6.49 -3.85 -6.32
N ASP A 47 -6.53 -4.71 -5.29
CA ASP A 47 -7.25 -5.99 -5.35
C ASP A 47 -8.75 -5.74 -5.58
N LEU A 48 -9.31 -4.74 -4.86
CA LEU A 48 -10.67 -4.28 -5.06
C LEU A 48 -10.88 -3.75 -6.48
N LEU A 49 -9.98 -2.89 -6.97
CA LEU A 49 -10.09 -2.31 -8.30
C LEU A 49 -9.93 -3.35 -9.42
N MET A 50 -9.06 -4.36 -9.24
CA MET A 50 -8.89 -5.45 -10.22
C MET A 50 -10.16 -6.30 -10.34
N SER A 51 -10.80 -6.66 -9.23
CA SER A 51 -12.06 -7.43 -9.25
C SER A 51 -13.21 -6.66 -9.92
N GLN A 52 -13.10 -5.33 -10.03
CA GLN A 52 -14.05 -4.43 -10.69
C GLN A 52 -13.62 -4.01 -12.11
N GLY A 53 -12.45 -4.44 -12.59
CA GLY A 53 -11.89 -4.01 -13.89
C GLY A 53 -11.45 -2.54 -13.97
N LYS A 54 -11.29 -1.89 -12.81
CA LYS A 54 -10.97 -0.44 -12.68
C LYS A 54 -9.48 -0.15 -12.44
N TYR A 55 -8.65 -1.19 -12.31
CA TYR A 55 -7.21 -1.01 -12.13
C TYR A 55 -6.46 -0.95 -13.45
N GLN A 56 -5.25 -0.35 -13.46
CA GLN A 56 -4.44 -0.21 -14.69
C GLN A 56 -3.92 -1.58 -15.18
N HIS A 57 -3.60 -2.50 -14.25
CA HIS A 57 -3.31 -3.88 -14.57
C HIS A 57 -4.62 -4.68 -14.57
N LYS A 58 -4.91 -5.32 -15.70
CA LYS A 58 -6.14 -6.11 -15.91
C LYS A 58 -5.73 -7.54 -16.24
N PRO A 59 -5.63 -8.43 -15.24
CA PRO A 59 -5.38 -9.85 -15.51
C PRO A 59 -6.49 -10.46 -16.36
N ASP A 60 -6.14 -11.44 -17.18
CA ASP A 60 -7.12 -12.23 -17.92
C ASP A 60 -7.98 -13.06 -16.95
N LEU A 61 -9.27 -13.15 -17.26
CA LEU A 61 -10.21 -13.96 -16.48
C LEU A 61 -10.12 -15.44 -16.88
N PRO A 62 -10.20 -16.40 -15.93
CA PRO A 62 -10.23 -16.20 -14.48
C PRO A 62 -8.84 -15.94 -13.88
N PHE A 63 -8.76 -15.15 -12.81
CA PHE A 63 -7.49 -14.93 -12.07
C PHE A 63 -7.68 -15.03 -10.55
N VAL A 64 -6.60 -15.36 -9.84
CA VAL A 64 -6.56 -15.37 -8.38
C VAL A 64 -6.24 -13.96 -7.87
N LEU A 65 -6.96 -13.47 -6.87
CA LEU A 65 -6.74 -12.18 -6.24
C LEU A 65 -5.53 -12.20 -5.28
N GLY A 66 -5.06 -11.01 -4.88
CA GLY A 66 -3.97 -10.81 -3.92
C GLY A 66 -2.65 -10.40 -4.57
N MET A 67 -2.08 -9.29 -4.11
CA MET A 67 -0.86 -8.71 -4.71
C MET A 67 0.41 -8.95 -3.89
N GLU A 68 0.30 -9.31 -2.63
CA GLU A 68 1.43 -9.53 -1.73
C GLU A 68 1.06 -10.52 -0.64
N GLY A 69 2.06 -11.17 -0.09
CA GLY A 69 1.87 -12.09 1.02
C GLY A 69 3.18 -12.46 1.70
N ALA A 70 3.07 -13.37 2.67
CA ALA A 70 4.20 -13.99 3.35
C ALA A 70 3.91 -15.47 3.58
N GLY A 71 4.94 -16.28 3.53
CA GLY A 71 4.80 -17.72 3.66
C GLY A 71 6.13 -18.45 3.80
N VAL A 72 6.07 -19.77 3.63
CA VAL A 72 7.22 -20.67 3.77
C VAL A 72 7.49 -21.35 2.44
N ILE A 73 8.73 -21.33 1.99
CA ILE A 73 9.14 -22.03 0.76
C ILE A 73 9.05 -23.53 0.96
N LYS A 74 8.28 -24.21 0.11
CA LYS A 74 8.11 -25.68 0.12
C LYS A 74 9.01 -26.38 -0.86
N GLU A 75 9.26 -25.71 -2.01
CA GLU A 75 10.11 -26.25 -3.08
C GLU A 75 10.78 -25.08 -3.80
N VAL A 76 11.96 -25.31 -4.33
CA VAL A 76 12.73 -24.36 -5.13
C VAL A 76 13.06 -24.96 -6.48
N GLY A 77 13.01 -24.14 -7.53
CA GLY A 77 13.43 -24.52 -8.87
C GLY A 77 14.93 -24.82 -8.95
N SER A 78 15.34 -25.61 -9.94
CA SER A 78 16.71 -26.13 -10.05
C SER A 78 17.81 -25.07 -10.26
N LEU A 79 17.45 -23.84 -10.68
CA LEU A 79 18.39 -22.72 -10.86
C LEU A 79 18.25 -21.65 -9.77
N VAL A 80 17.38 -21.84 -8.78
CA VAL A 80 17.26 -20.95 -7.62
C VAL A 80 18.53 -21.01 -6.77
N THR A 81 19.09 -19.86 -6.45
CA THR A 81 20.34 -19.75 -5.66
C THR A 81 20.20 -18.94 -4.39
N LYS A 82 19.19 -18.05 -4.32
CA LYS A 82 19.01 -17.10 -3.19
C LYS A 82 18.28 -17.71 -2.00
N PHE A 83 17.52 -18.79 -2.22
CA PHE A 83 16.61 -19.36 -1.23
C PHE A 83 16.70 -20.88 -1.16
N LYS A 84 16.23 -21.45 -0.07
CA LYS A 84 16.08 -22.89 0.14
C LYS A 84 14.72 -23.23 0.73
N LYS A 85 14.34 -24.49 0.63
CA LYS A 85 13.15 -25.03 1.31
C LYS A 85 13.19 -24.74 2.82
N GLY A 86 12.08 -24.24 3.35
CA GLY A 86 11.90 -23.86 4.73
C GLY A 86 12.17 -22.38 5.04
N ASP A 87 12.73 -21.62 4.08
CA ASP A 87 12.90 -20.19 4.29
C ASP A 87 11.54 -19.48 4.40
N GLU A 88 11.44 -18.54 5.35
CA GLU A 88 10.28 -17.68 5.53
C GLU A 88 10.46 -16.41 4.69
N VAL A 89 9.50 -16.12 3.83
CA VAL A 89 9.61 -15.03 2.84
C VAL A 89 8.38 -14.13 2.82
N CYS A 90 8.62 -12.87 2.43
CA CYS A 90 7.61 -11.96 1.89
C CYS A 90 7.71 -12.00 0.36
N PHE A 91 6.61 -11.82 -0.34
CA PHE A 91 6.60 -11.83 -1.80
C PHE A 91 5.58 -10.86 -2.37
N GLY A 92 5.87 -10.35 -3.56
CA GLY A 92 4.93 -9.66 -4.44
C GLY A 92 4.43 -10.60 -5.53
N SER A 93 3.14 -10.53 -5.84
CA SER A 93 2.53 -11.40 -6.84
C SER A 93 1.79 -10.57 -7.89
N TRP A 94 2.45 -10.34 -9.02
CA TRP A 94 1.87 -9.64 -10.15
C TRP A 94 1.16 -10.63 -11.08
N GLY A 95 -0.13 -10.88 -10.81
CA GLY A 95 -0.96 -11.72 -11.69
C GLY A 95 -1.13 -13.19 -11.27
N ASN A 96 -0.36 -13.68 -10.28
CA ASN A 96 -0.50 -15.03 -9.72
C ASN A 96 -1.02 -15.02 -8.29
N GLY A 97 -1.97 -14.24 -8.03
CA GLY A 97 -2.66 -13.92 -6.78
C GLY A 97 -2.29 -14.64 -5.50
N ALA A 98 -2.08 -13.84 -4.47
CA ALA A 98 -1.64 -14.33 -3.15
C ALA A 98 -2.80 -14.79 -2.24
N PHE A 99 -4.06 -14.69 -2.68
CA PHE A 99 -5.20 -15.22 -1.91
C PHE A 99 -5.43 -16.69 -2.27
N ALA A 100 -4.43 -17.51 -2.01
CA ALA A 100 -4.40 -18.96 -2.24
C ALA A 100 -3.52 -19.65 -1.20
N GLU A 101 -3.79 -20.92 -0.91
CA GLU A 101 -2.98 -21.73 0.02
C GLU A 101 -1.54 -21.91 -0.43
N TYR A 102 -1.32 -21.96 -1.74
CA TYR A 102 0.00 -22.03 -2.37
C TYR A 102 0.05 -21.17 -3.62
N LEU A 103 1.22 -20.63 -3.91
CA LEU A 103 1.48 -19.98 -5.19
C LEU A 103 2.94 -20.19 -5.62
N ILE A 104 3.18 -19.93 -6.90
CA ILE A 104 4.52 -19.88 -7.47
C ILE A 104 4.89 -18.42 -7.73
N VAL A 105 6.09 -18.04 -7.32
CA VAL A 105 6.70 -16.74 -7.64
C VAL A 105 8.14 -16.93 -8.14
N PRO A 106 8.59 -16.12 -9.11
CA PRO A 106 10.01 -16.02 -9.43
C PRO A 106 10.84 -15.65 -8.20
N GLU A 107 12.07 -16.18 -8.06
CA GLU A 107 12.92 -15.88 -6.89
C GLU A 107 13.16 -14.36 -6.70
N ASP A 108 13.19 -13.58 -7.77
CA ASP A 108 13.38 -12.13 -7.71
C ASP A 108 12.19 -11.35 -7.10
N ASN A 109 11.04 -11.99 -6.99
CA ASN A 109 9.84 -11.39 -6.38
C ASN A 109 9.69 -11.73 -4.89
N ALA A 110 10.64 -12.44 -4.31
CA ALA A 110 10.66 -12.83 -2.90
C ALA A 110 11.83 -12.17 -2.16
N ASN A 111 11.63 -11.95 -0.86
CA ASN A 111 12.65 -11.47 0.07
C ASN A 111 12.50 -12.24 1.39
N LEU A 112 13.60 -12.50 2.10
CA LEU A 112 13.54 -13.08 3.43
C LEU A 112 12.65 -12.23 4.35
N LYS A 113 11.76 -12.86 5.07
CA LYS A 113 10.88 -12.18 6.04
C LYS A 113 11.73 -11.49 7.11
N PRO A 114 11.45 -10.20 7.47
CA PRO A 114 12.08 -9.58 8.63
C PRO A 114 11.90 -10.46 9.89
N LYS A 115 13.00 -10.73 10.59
CA LYS A 115 13.00 -11.68 11.72
C LYS A 115 12.06 -11.32 12.86
N ASN A 116 11.85 -10.02 13.07
CA ASN A 116 10.98 -9.45 14.09
C ASN A 116 9.49 -9.42 13.69
N PHE A 117 9.14 -9.77 12.45
CA PHE A 117 7.75 -9.81 12.00
C PHE A 117 7.18 -11.23 12.09
N ASN A 118 5.92 -11.35 12.52
CA ASN A 118 5.12 -12.54 12.25
C ASN A 118 4.61 -12.51 10.79
N PHE A 119 4.00 -13.59 10.30
CA PHE A 119 3.54 -13.67 8.90
C PHE A 119 2.47 -12.62 8.55
N VAL A 120 1.62 -12.23 9.50
CA VAL A 120 0.57 -11.24 9.30
C VAL A 120 1.16 -9.85 9.09
N GLN A 121 2.16 -9.48 9.88
CA GLN A 121 2.92 -8.23 9.71
C GLN A 121 3.71 -8.26 8.40
N ALA A 122 4.41 -9.35 8.14
CA ALA A 122 5.23 -9.54 6.96
C ALA A 122 4.44 -9.45 5.64
N ALA A 123 3.24 -10.05 5.60
CA ALA A 123 2.32 -9.96 4.46
C ALA A 123 1.78 -8.54 4.23
N SER A 124 1.83 -7.66 5.24
CA SER A 124 1.21 -6.33 5.21
C SER A 124 2.19 -5.18 4.98
N PHE A 125 3.45 -5.53 4.73
CA PHE A 125 4.55 -4.60 4.83
C PHE A 125 4.99 -4.04 3.48
N GLN A 126 5.40 -4.89 2.54
CA GLN A 126 6.21 -4.50 1.40
C GLN A 126 5.54 -3.44 0.52
N THR A 127 4.30 -3.66 0.08
CA THR A 127 3.61 -2.75 -0.84
C THR A 127 3.40 -1.35 -0.24
N ALA A 128 2.96 -1.30 1.01
CA ALA A 128 2.65 -0.03 1.65
C ALA A 128 3.91 0.80 1.95
N TYR A 129 4.94 0.17 2.51
CA TYR A 129 6.17 0.87 2.88
C TYR A 129 7.06 1.20 1.70
N LEU A 130 7.10 0.34 0.65
CA LEU A 130 7.75 0.67 -0.61
C LEU A 130 7.10 1.88 -1.28
N THR A 131 5.75 1.94 -1.25
CA THR A 131 5.02 3.09 -1.80
C THR A 131 5.36 4.36 -1.04
N ALA A 132 5.36 4.32 0.29
CA ALA A 132 5.73 5.47 1.11
C ALA A 132 7.20 5.88 0.87
N TYR A 133 8.13 4.92 0.79
CA TYR A 133 9.55 5.18 0.57
C TYR A 133 9.81 5.85 -0.78
N VAL A 134 9.28 5.29 -1.87
CA VAL A 134 9.42 5.90 -3.21
C VAL A 134 8.78 7.29 -3.24
N ALA A 135 7.61 7.45 -2.62
CA ALA A 135 6.92 8.72 -2.55
C ALA A 135 7.73 9.79 -1.80
N LEU A 136 8.12 9.50 -0.56
CA LEU A 136 8.67 10.50 0.34
C LEU A 136 10.18 10.70 0.14
N VAL A 137 10.94 9.61 -0.12
CA VAL A 137 12.39 9.68 -0.24
C VAL A 137 12.83 9.96 -1.68
N ARG A 138 12.38 9.13 -2.65
CA ARG A 138 12.89 9.22 -4.03
C ARG A 138 12.29 10.39 -4.80
N LEU A 139 10.99 10.62 -4.69
CA LEU A 139 10.28 11.61 -5.49
C LEU A 139 9.99 12.90 -4.72
N GLY A 140 9.44 12.78 -3.52
CA GLY A 140 9.11 13.91 -2.64
C GLY A 140 10.32 14.56 -1.98
N LYS A 141 11.46 13.83 -1.87
CA LYS A 141 12.69 14.29 -1.23
C LYS A 141 12.43 15.00 0.10
N LEU A 142 11.59 14.37 0.93
CA LEU A 142 11.21 14.90 2.23
C LEU A 142 12.44 15.02 3.13
N THR A 143 12.62 16.18 3.73
CA THR A 143 13.72 16.47 4.63
C THR A 143 13.28 16.75 6.07
N LYS A 144 14.22 16.68 6.99
CA LYS A 144 13.97 16.98 8.41
C LYS A 144 13.37 18.38 8.59
N ASN A 145 12.41 18.49 9.50
CA ASN A 145 11.66 19.71 9.85
C ASN A 145 10.65 20.20 8.80
N GLU A 146 10.60 19.61 7.60
CA GLU A 146 9.49 19.90 6.67
C GLU A 146 8.15 19.44 7.23
N THR A 147 7.07 20.10 6.80
CA THR A 147 5.71 19.70 7.13
C THR A 147 5.20 18.71 6.08
N LEU A 148 4.90 17.49 6.52
CA LEU A 148 4.28 16.43 5.72
C LEU A 148 2.78 16.37 6.04
N LEU A 149 1.93 16.66 5.05
CA LEU A 149 0.48 16.43 5.11
C LEU A 149 0.14 15.07 4.50
N VAL A 150 -0.45 14.18 5.29
CA VAL A 150 -0.82 12.82 4.85
C VAL A 150 -2.34 12.70 4.82
N HIS A 151 -2.91 12.57 3.61
CA HIS A 151 -4.33 12.26 3.44
C HIS A 151 -4.60 10.76 3.55
N GLY A 152 -5.80 10.40 4.03
CA GLY A 152 -6.14 9.00 4.26
C GLY A 152 -5.14 8.32 5.22
N ALA A 153 -4.62 9.06 6.18
CA ALA A 153 -3.49 8.70 7.04
C ALA A 153 -3.72 7.41 7.83
N SER A 154 -4.96 7.09 8.17
CA SER A 154 -5.31 5.86 8.90
C SER A 154 -5.34 4.59 8.02
N GLY A 155 -5.18 4.70 6.70
CA GLY A 155 -5.08 3.55 5.79
C GLY A 155 -3.67 2.99 5.69
N GLY A 156 -3.48 1.86 4.98
CA GLY A 156 -2.19 1.15 4.93
C GLY A 156 -1.02 1.98 4.42
N VAL A 157 -1.17 2.64 3.26
CA VAL A 157 -0.10 3.51 2.71
C VAL A 157 0.06 4.80 3.52
N GLY A 158 -1.04 5.32 4.12
CA GLY A 158 -1.01 6.49 5.00
C GLY A 158 -0.25 6.20 6.29
N MET A 159 -0.51 5.06 6.94
CA MET A 159 0.25 4.56 8.08
C MET A 159 1.76 4.50 7.79
N ALA A 160 2.11 3.88 6.67
CA ALA A 160 3.51 3.76 6.26
C ALA A 160 4.15 5.14 6.03
N ALA A 161 3.41 6.09 5.42
CA ALA A 161 3.88 7.46 5.21
C ALA A 161 4.07 8.23 6.54
N VAL A 162 3.18 8.04 7.52
CA VAL A 162 3.31 8.64 8.85
C VAL A 162 4.54 8.09 9.57
N GLN A 163 4.72 6.77 9.62
CA GLN A 163 5.88 6.15 10.28
C GLN A 163 7.19 6.55 9.62
N LEU A 164 7.27 6.53 8.28
CA LEU A 164 8.46 6.96 7.55
C LEU A 164 8.73 8.46 7.72
N GLY A 165 7.69 9.30 7.68
CA GLY A 165 7.82 10.75 7.91
C GLY A 165 8.38 11.06 9.30
N LYS A 166 7.95 10.32 10.34
CA LYS A 166 8.52 10.39 11.69
C LYS A 166 10.01 10.05 11.69
N LEU A 167 10.37 8.95 11.04
CA LEU A 167 11.78 8.51 10.93
C LEU A 167 12.66 9.55 10.23
N LEU A 168 12.12 10.23 9.21
CA LEU A 168 12.81 11.30 8.48
C LEU A 168 12.82 12.64 9.25
N GLY A 169 12.16 12.73 10.40
CA GLY A 169 12.14 13.93 11.25
C GLY A 169 11.21 15.04 10.74
N ALA A 170 10.18 14.71 9.97
CA ALA A 170 9.19 15.66 9.49
C ALA A 170 8.15 16.01 10.59
N LYS A 171 7.50 17.16 10.45
CA LYS A 171 6.30 17.54 11.21
C LYS A 171 5.09 16.98 10.45
N ILE A 172 4.31 16.10 11.06
CA ILE A 172 3.29 15.33 10.35
C ILE A 172 1.89 15.81 10.73
N ILE A 173 1.11 16.21 9.73
CA ILE A 173 -0.32 16.48 9.84
C ILE A 173 -1.06 15.34 9.16
N ALA A 174 -1.81 14.55 9.91
CA ALA A 174 -2.57 13.40 9.41
C ALA A 174 -4.05 13.78 9.21
N THR A 175 -4.62 13.49 8.04
CA THR A 175 -6.04 13.73 7.78
C THR A 175 -6.80 12.46 7.42
N GLY A 176 -8.08 12.44 7.77
CA GLY A 176 -8.98 11.33 7.48
C GLY A 176 -10.41 11.68 7.91
N SER A 177 -11.33 10.75 7.68
CA SER A 177 -12.77 10.98 7.88
C SER A 177 -13.34 10.40 9.19
N SER A 178 -12.48 10.01 10.12
CA SER A 178 -12.88 9.47 11.43
C SER A 178 -11.81 9.81 12.45
N LYS A 179 -12.18 10.59 13.44
CA LYS A 179 -11.29 10.97 14.54
C LYS A 179 -10.77 9.75 15.31
N GLU A 180 -11.64 8.75 15.52
CA GLU A 180 -11.27 7.50 16.18
C GLU A 180 -10.10 6.83 15.45
N LYS A 181 -10.19 6.71 14.12
CA LYS A 181 -9.11 6.12 13.30
C LYS A 181 -7.86 6.99 13.28
N LEU A 182 -8.02 8.30 13.24
CA LEU A 182 -6.91 9.27 13.23
C LEU A 182 -6.12 9.26 14.54
N ASN A 183 -6.74 8.94 15.67
CA ASN A 183 -6.03 8.80 16.95
C ASN A 183 -4.89 7.77 16.86
N LYS A 184 -5.04 6.71 16.03
CA LYS A 184 -3.93 5.77 15.78
C LYS A 184 -2.75 6.42 15.04
N CYS A 185 -2.99 7.46 14.26
CA CYS A 185 -1.91 8.16 13.57
C CYS A 185 -1.00 8.91 14.55
N LEU A 186 -1.50 9.34 15.71
CA LEU A 186 -0.69 9.91 16.79
C LEU A 186 0.29 8.89 17.35
N ASP A 187 -0.16 7.64 17.58
CA ASP A 187 0.69 6.54 18.04
C ASP A 187 1.81 6.26 17.02
N TRP A 188 1.53 6.43 15.72
CA TRP A 188 2.49 6.20 14.64
C TRP A 188 3.45 7.38 14.42
N GLY A 189 3.18 8.55 15.00
CA GLY A 189 4.07 9.69 15.00
C GLY A 189 3.53 10.94 14.33
N ALA A 190 2.23 11.02 14.03
CA ALA A 190 1.62 12.29 13.61
C ALA A 190 1.67 13.32 14.75
N SER A 191 2.02 14.57 14.42
CA SER A 191 2.03 15.67 15.37
C SER A 191 0.62 16.27 15.57
N HIS A 192 -0.16 16.24 14.50
CA HIS A 192 -1.53 16.78 14.48
C HIS A 192 -2.44 15.88 13.64
N ILE A 193 -3.73 15.89 14.00
CA ILE A 193 -4.78 15.20 13.24
C ILE A 193 -5.88 16.19 12.87
N ILE A 194 -6.40 16.07 11.64
CA ILE A 194 -7.52 16.87 11.15
C ILE A 194 -8.60 15.92 10.63
N GLU A 195 -9.77 15.95 11.25
CA GLU A 195 -10.92 15.18 10.79
C GLU A 195 -11.62 15.91 9.64
N ILE A 196 -11.82 15.20 8.53
CA ILE A 196 -12.48 15.73 7.34
C ILE A 196 -13.91 15.19 7.28
N ASN A 197 -14.89 16.08 7.37
CA ASN A 197 -16.29 15.72 7.19
C ASN A 197 -16.54 15.30 5.73
N LYS A 198 -17.08 14.08 5.53
CA LYS A 198 -17.39 13.54 4.20
C LYS A 198 -18.66 14.15 3.57
N GLU A 199 -19.54 14.71 4.38
CA GLU A 199 -20.83 15.27 3.94
C GLU A 199 -20.73 16.70 3.46
N LYS A 200 -19.58 17.34 3.68
CA LYS A 200 -19.31 18.71 3.31
C LYS A 200 -18.06 18.80 2.43
N THR A 201 -17.95 19.89 1.68
CA THR A 201 -16.69 20.24 1.01
C THR A 201 -15.56 20.25 2.03
N PRO A 202 -14.44 19.55 1.80
CA PRO A 202 -13.33 19.52 2.75
C PRO A 202 -12.77 20.92 3.02
N GLU A 203 -12.63 21.30 4.28
CA GLU A 203 -12.15 22.66 4.68
C GLU A 203 -10.85 22.62 5.50
N PHE A 204 -10.10 21.52 5.43
CA PHE A 204 -8.86 21.34 6.21
C PHE A 204 -7.76 22.35 5.91
N ARG A 205 -7.83 23.06 4.78
CA ARG A 205 -6.79 24.02 4.34
C ARG A 205 -6.51 25.14 5.35
N LYS A 206 -7.54 25.59 6.08
CA LYS A 206 -7.39 26.64 7.09
C LYS A 206 -6.57 26.14 8.26
N GLU A 207 -6.92 24.97 8.78
CA GLU A 207 -6.20 24.33 9.89
C GLU A 207 -4.74 24.01 9.52
N VAL A 208 -4.49 23.48 8.30
CA VAL A 208 -3.12 23.24 7.81
C VAL A 208 -2.32 24.54 7.79
N LYS A 209 -2.90 25.66 7.33
CA LYS A 209 -2.21 26.95 7.31
C LYS A 209 -1.98 27.49 8.71
N GLU A 210 -2.92 27.36 9.63
CA GLU A 210 -2.75 27.73 11.04
C GLU A 210 -1.62 26.95 11.69
N LEU A 211 -1.57 25.61 11.50
CA LEU A 211 -0.52 24.73 12.03
C LEU A 211 0.86 24.98 11.41
N THR A 212 0.93 25.66 10.26
CA THR A 212 2.17 25.96 9.51
C THR A 212 2.49 27.45 9.46
N ASN A 213 1.94 28.26 10.36
CA ASN A 213 2.14 29.73 10.41
C ASN A 213 1.86 30.41 9.06
N GLY A 214 0.83 29.97 8.34
CA GLY A 214 0.41 30.52 7.05
C GLY A 214 1.13 29.92 5.82
N ASN A 215 2.24 29.21 5.98
CA ASN A 215 3.06 28.70 4.86
C ASN A 215 2.37 27.58 4.08
N GLY A 216 1.73 26.62 4.76
CA GLY A 216 1.20 25.39 4.19
C GLY A 216 2.17 24.22 4.32
N ALA A 217 1.79 23.05 3.75
CA ALA A 217 2.59 21.84 3.81
C ALA A 217 3.68 21.79 2.73
N ASP A 218 4.88 21.35 3.09
CA ASP A 218 6.02 21.22 2.16
C ASP A 218 5.87 19.99 1.26
N VAL A 219 5.34 18.89 1.83
CA VAL A 219 5.04 17.67 1.09
C VAL A 219 3.62 17.23 1.42
N ILE A 220 2.84 16.93 0.39
CA ILE A 220 1.49 16.38 0.54
C ILE A 220 1.46 14.98 -0.07
N PHE A 221 1.11 13.97 0.74
CA PHE A 221 0.94 12.57 0.33
C PHE A 221 -0.55 12.30 0.13
N ASP A 222 -0.98 12.17 -1.14
CA ASP A 222 -2.40 12.07 -1.49
C ASP A 222 -2.79 10.74 -2.16
N PRO A 223 -3.31 9.76 -1.42
CA PRO A 223 -3.93 8.55 -1.95
C PRO A 223 -5.44 8.73 -2.22
N VAL A 224 -6.00 9.90 -1.94
CA VAL A 224 -7.45 10.13 -1.92
C VAL A 224 -7.95 10.76 -3.23
N GLY A 225 -7.29 11.82 -3.69
CA GLY A 225 -7.73 12.56 -4.87
C GLY A 225 -9.03 13.36 -4.65
N GLY A 226 -9.74 13.64 -5.74
CA GLY A 226 -11.02 14.35 -5.68
C GLY A 226 -10.92 15.72 -5.01
N ASP A 227 -11.92 16.04 -4.18
CA ASP A 227 -12.01 17.34 -3.49
C ASP A 227 -10.88 17.54 -2.47
N ILE A 228 -10.31 16.46 -1.93
CA ILE A 228 -9.12 16.51 -1.06
C ILE A 228 -7.94 17.09 -1.81
N PHE A 229 -7.70 16.59 -3.02
CA PHE A 229 -6.65 17.11 -3.90
C PHE A 229 -6.88 18.59 -4.23
N ASP A 230 -8.13 18.97 -4.59
CA ASP A 230 -8.46 20.35 -4.97
C ASP A 230 -8.19 21.34 -3.82
N GLN A 231 -8.48 20.93 -2.57
CA GLN A 231 -8.15 21.75 -1.39
C GLN A 231 -6.64 21.75 -1.09
N SER A 232 -5.93 20.66 -1.39
CA SER A 232 -4.48 20.55 -1.21
C SER A 232 -3.70 21.57 -2.03
N LEU A 233 -4.16 21.90 -3.26
CA LEU A 233 -3.59 22.96 -4.09
C LEU A 233 -3.58 24.32 -3.40
N ARG A 234 -4.41 24.52 -2.35
CA ARG A 234 -4.59 25.80 -1.66
C ARG A 234 -3.82 25.88 -0.34
N CYS A 235 -3.32 24.76 0.19
CA CYS A 235 -2.54 24.70 1.43
C CYS A 235 -1.15 24.08 1.26
N ILE A 236 -0.67 23.96 0.05
CA ILE A 236 0.72 23.61 -0.26
C ILE A 236 1.63 24.84 -0.11
N ASN A 237 2.85 24.63 0.41
CA ASN A 237 3.87 25.66 0.55
C ASN A 237 4.52 26.00 -0.79
N TRP A 238 5.22 27.14 -0.84
CA TRP A 238 6.14 27.49 -1.95
C TRP A 238 7.26 26.46 -2.05
N GLY A 239 7.54 25.99 -3.26
CA GLY A 239 8.51 24.89 -3.49
C GLY A 239 8.00 23.52 -3.05
N GLY A 240 6.73 23.41 -2.63
CA GLY A 240 6.12 22.19 -2.15
C GLY A 240 5.98 21.10 -3.23
N ARG A 241 5.72 19.86 -2.78
CA ARG A 241 5.53 18.69 -3.64
C ARG A 241 4.23 17.99 -3.27
N LEU A 242 3.28 17.95 -4.20
CA LEU A 242 2.03 17.20 -4.06
C LEU A 242 2.20 15.85 -4.76
N LEU A 243 2.22 14.79 -3.98
CA LEU A 243 2.48 13.42 -4.42
C LEU A 243 1.16 12.70 -4.67
N ILE A 244 0.89 12.33 -5.92
CA ILE A 244 -0.30 11.57 -6.32
C ILE A 244 -0.01 10.09 -6.12
N ILE A 245 -0.67 9.47 -5.13
CA ILE A 245 -0.52 8.05 -4.79
C ILE A 245 -1.70 7.23 -5.34
N GLY A 246 -2.89 7.81 -5.34
CA GLY A 246 -4.10 7.13 -5.78
C GLY A 246 -5.35 8.01 -5.75
N PHE A 247 -6.50 7.40 -6.01
CA PHE A 247 -7.78 8.09 -6.15
C PHE A 247 -8.89 7.33 -5.40
N THR A 248 -8.68 7.07 -4.11
CA THR A 248 -9.64 6.29 -3.31
C THR A 248 -10.97 7.00 -3.10
N SER A 249 -11.08 8.30 -3.40
CA SER A 249 -12.36 9.02 -3.47
C SER A 249 -13.23 8.57 -4.66
N GLY A 250 -12.61 7.99 -5.71
CA GLY A 250 -13.26 7.60 -6.96
C GLY A 250 -13.19 8.69 -8.06
N ARG A 251 -12.91 9.96 -7.71
CA ARG A 251 -12.77 11.06 -8.68
C ARG A 251 -11.28 11.36 -8.95
N ILE A 252 -10.89 11.31 -10.21
CA ILE A 252 -9.58 11.78 -10.67
C ILE A 252 -9.61 13.31 -10.75
N PRO A 253 -8.74 14.04 -9.99
CA PRO A 253 -8.74 15.48 -10.01
C PRO A 253 -8.08 16.05 -11.26
N GLN A 254 -8.36 17.32 -11.55
CA GLN A 254 -7.70 18.09 -12.60
C GLN A 254 -6.87 19.22 -11.98
N VAL A 255 -5.70 19.48 -12.53
CA VAL A 255 -4.81 20.58 -12.10
C VAL A 255 -4.89 21.71 -13.13
N PRO A 256 -5.47 22.86 -12.79
CA PRO A 256 -5.28 24.06 -13.59
C PRO A 256 -3.81 24.48 -13.51
N VAL A 257 -3.07 24.35 -14.63
CA VAL A 257 -1.59 24.48 -14.64
C VAL A 257 -1.06 25.86 -14.24
N ASN A 258 -1.92 26.90 -14.28
CA ASN A 258 -1.59 28.21 -13.74
C ASN A 258 -1.42 28.23 -12.20
N ILE A 259 -2.02 27.28 -11.48
CA ILE A 259 -1.91 27.22 -10.01
C ILE A 259 -0.49 26.80 -9.59
N PRO A 260 0.09 25.68 -10.08
CA PRO A 260 1.50 25.37 -9.82
C PRO A 260 2.45 26.47 -10.27
N LEU A 261 2.19 27.14 -11.41
CA LEU A 261 3.01 28.24 -11.89
C LEU A 261 3.02 29.42 -10.91
N ILE A 262 1.83 29.87 -10.45
CA ILE A 262 1.71 31.05 -9.56
C ILE A 262 2.25 30.76 -8.16
N LYS A 263 2.03 29.53 -7.65
CA LYS A 263 2.38 29.14 -6.29
C LYS A 263 3.73 28.43 -6.17
N GLY A 264 4.44 28.19 -7.29
CA GLY A 264 5.78 27.62 -7.29
C GLY A 264 5.89 26.23 -6.67
N PHE A 265 5.00 25.28 -6.99
CA PHE A 265 5.05 23.92 -6.46
C PHE A 265 4.99 22.86 -7.58
N SER A 266 5.31 21.60 -7.24
CA SER A 266 5.27 20.47 -8.16
C SER A 266 4.12 19.52 -7.84
N VAL A 267 3.51 18.93 -8.90
CA VAL A 267 2.59 17.80 -8.81
C VAL A 267 3.29 16.58 -9.39
N ILE A 268 3.46 15.53 -8.57
CA ILE A 268 4.32 14.38 -8.88
C ILE A 268 3.52 13.08 -8.80
N GLY A 269 3.46 12.32 -9.89
CA GLY A 269 2.88 10.98 -9.90
C GLY A 269 3.79 9.96 -9.23
N VAL A 270 3.24 9.12 -8.37
CA VAL A 270 3.96 8.06 -7.66
C VAL A 270 3.44 6.70 -8.08
N ARG A 271 4.28 5.90 -8.72
CA ARG A 271 4.00 4.52 -9.10
C ARG A 271 5.16 3.63 -8.66
N ALA A 272 5.15 3.26 -7.37
CA ALA A 272 6.31 2.64 -6.70
C ALA A 272 6.78 1.34 -7.37
N GLY A 273 5.88 0.44 -7.76
CA GLY A 273 6.24 -0.79 -8.47
C GLY A 273 6.85 -0.53 -9.86
N GLU A 274 6.35 0.47 -10.59
CA GLU A 274 6.93 0.85 -11.88
C GLU A 274 8.28 1.54 -11.73
N TYR A 275 8.47 2.29 -10.66
CA TYR A 275 9.76 2.93 -10.37
C TYR A 275 10.88 1.89 -10.32
N GLY A 276 10.69 0.78 -9.58
CA GLY A 276 11.67 -0.30 -9.52
C GLY A 276 11.82 -1.08 -10.83
N ARG A 277 10.74 -1.25 -11.61
CA ARG A 277 10.82 -1.89 -12.94
C ARG A 277 11.60 -1.06 -13.96
N ARG A 278 11.49 0.27 -13.90
CA ARG A 278 12.23 1.18 -14.80
C ARG A 278 13.68 1.37 -14.41
N ASP A 279 13.99 1.26 -13.11
CA ASP A 279 15.32 1.34 -12.56
C ASP A 279 15.51 0.19 -11.55
N PRO A 280 15.87 -1.03 -12.02
CA PRO A 280 15.99 -2.21 -11.17
C PRO A 280 17.03 -2.06 -10.05
N ILE A 281 18.09 -1.29 -10.28
CA ILE A 281 19.12 -1.03 -9.26
C ILE A 281 18.50 -0.26 -8.10
N LYS A 282 17.86 0.88 -8.37
CA LYS A 282 17.16 1.64 -7.34
C LYS A 282 15.96 0.90 -6.75
N GLY A 283 15.32 0.04 -7.56
CA GLY A 283 14.27 -0.85 -7.07
C GLY A 283 14.78 -1.76 -5.96
N GLN A 284 15.91 -2.41 -6.19
CA GLN A 284 16.57 -3.28 -5.22
C GLN A 284 17.03 -2.52 -3.97
N GLU A 285 17.71 -1.38 -4.16
CA GLU A 285 18.12 -0.49 -3.05
C GLU A 285 16.94 -0.08 -2.17
N ASN A 286 15.76 0.21 -2.78
CA ASN A 286 14.57 0.58 -2.03
C ASN A 286 14.07 -0.58 -1.17
N ILE A 287 14.01 -1.78 -1.73
CA ILE A 287 13.61 -3.00 -1.02
C ILE A 287 14.58 -3.25 0.15
N GLU A 288 15.88 -3.30 -0.10
CA GLU A 288 16.88 -3.52 0.94
C GLU A 288 16.77 -2.48 2.08
N THR A 289 16.54 -1.21 1.72
CA THR A 289 16.42 -0.14 2.71
C THR A 289 15.18 -0.30 3.58
N ILE A 290 14.00 -0.57 2.99
CA ILE A 290 12.78 -0.73 3.80
C ILE A 290 12.84 -1.98 4.68
N TYR A 291 13.47 -3.07 4.21
CA TYR A 291 13.68 -4.28 5.01
C TYR A 291 14.61 -4.03 6.18
N LYS A 292 15.72 -3.32 5.97
CA LYS A 292 16.63 -2.91 7.04
C LYS A 292 15.95 -2.04 8.09
N ILE A 293 15.12 -1.07 7.67
CA ILE A 293 14.33 -0.25 8.60
C ILE A 293 13.34 -1.11 9.41
N ALA A 294 12.70 -2.08 8.75
CA ALA A 294 11.79 -3.02 9.42
C ALA A 294 12.52 -3.90 10.45
N GLU A 295 13.69 -4.44 10.11
CA GLU A 295 14.51 -5.26 11.00
C GLU A 295 15.03 -4.47 12.21
N ASN A 296 15.26 -3.18 12.07
CA ASN A 296 15.61 -2.28 13.20
C ASN A 296 14.41 -2.00 14.12
N GLY A 297 13.18 -2.38 13.75
CA GLY A 297 11.96 -2.13 14.53
C GLY A 297 11.34 -0.74 14.31
N ASP A 298 11.86 0.04 13.36
CA ASP A 298 11.36 1.40 13.06
C ASP A 298 10.07 1.39 12.24
N PHE A 299 9.76 0.29 11.56
CA PHE A 299 8.47 0.04 10.92
C PHE A 299 7.67 -0.99 11.71
N ASN A 300 6.39 -0.70 11.92
CA ASN A 300 5.48 -1.59 12.64
C ASN A 300 4.10 -1.58 11.95
N PRO A 301 3.86 -2.51 11.00
CA PRO A 301 2.57 -2.63 10.34
C PRO A 301 1.46 -2.91 11.36
N TYR A 302 0.46 -2.02 11.43
CA TYR A 302 -0.72 -2.22 12.26
C TYR A 302 -1.80 -2.97 11.47
N ILE A 303 -2.22 -4.11 11.99
CA ILE A 303 -3.26 -4.94 11.39
C ILE A 303 -4.52 -4.85 12.25
N CYS A 304 -5.58 -4.23 11.71
CA CYS A 304 -6.81 -4.05 12.47
C CYS A 304 -7.69 -5.31 12.47
N LYS A 305 -7.56 -6.18 11.48
CA LYS A 305 -8.38 -7.38 11.37
C LYS A 305 -7.73 -8.44 10.48
N SER A 306 -7.89 -9.70 10.87
CA SER A 306 -7.59 -10.89 10.06
C SER A 306 -8.88 -11.61 9.68
N PHE A 307 -8.89 -12.22 8.50
CA PHE A 307 -9.95 -13.08 8.00
C PHE A 307 -9.34 -14.41 7.56
N ASN A 308 -10.12 -15.48 7.56
CA ASN A 308 -9.73 -16.73 6.91
C ASN A 308 -9.94 -16.62 5.39
N LEU A 309 -9.29 -17.47 4.61
CA LEU A 309 -9.41 -17.47 3.13
C LEU A 309 -10.88 -17.60 2.70
N GLU A 310 -11.67 -18.43 3.37
CA GLU A 310 -13.10 -18.62 3.10
C GLU A 310 -13.93 -17.33 3.26
N ASP A 311 -13.47 -16.40 4.09
CA ASP A 311 -14.07 -15.09 4.31
C ASP A 311 -13.47 -13.99 3.41
N GLY A 312 -12.74 -14.35 2.37
CA GLY A 312 -12.04 -13.40 1.48
C GLY A 312 -12.95 -12.32 0.88
N ILE A 313 -14.20 -12.67 0.50
CA ILE A 313 -15.19 -11.70 0.02
C ILE A 313 -15.58 -10.72 1.14
N LYS A 314 -15.78 -11.20 2.37
CA LYS A 314 -16.06 -10.32 3.52
C LYS A 314 -14.91 -9.37 3.80
N ALA A 315 -13.68 -9.84 3.59
CA ALA A 315 -12.48 -9.03 3.73
C ALA A 315 -12.39 -7.92 2.66
N LEU A 316 -12.72 -8.22 1.40
CA LEU A 316 -12.85 -7.23 0.33
C LEU A 316 -13.97 -6.22 0.63
N GLN A 317 -15.13 -6.70 1.10
CA GLN A 317 -16.24 -5.82 1.49
C GLN A 317 -15.85 -4.91 2.67
N TYR A 318 -15.08 -5.42 3.64
CA TYR A 318 -14.57 -4.63 4.77
C TYR A 318 -13.70 -3.47 4.32
N MET A 319 -12.89 -3.67 3.25
CA MET A 319 -12.12 -2.60 2.61
C MET A 319 -13.03 -1.63 1.86
N LYS A 320 -13.97 -2.12 1.06
CA LYS A 320 -14.93 -1.31 0.31
C LYS A 320 -15.74 -0.40 1.24
N ASP A 321 -16.15 -0.91 2.39
CA ASP A 321 -16.86 -0.17 3.44
C ASP A 321 -15.96 0.83 4.20
N ARG A 322 -14.68 0.93 3.82
CA ARG A 322 -13.69 1.83 4.46
C ARG A 322 -13.55 1.61 5.98
N LYS A 323 -13.70 0.36 6.46
CA LYS A 323 -13.59 0.02 7.89
C LYS A 323 -12.14 -0.17 8.36
N ILE A 324 -11.20 -0.28 7.44
CA ILE A 324 -9.78 -0.57 7.72
C ILE A 324 -9.11 0.57 8.48
N ILE A 325 -8.25 0.20 9.45
CA ILE A 325 -7.22 1.02 10.07
C ILE A 325 -5.89 0.29 9.85
N GLY A 326 -4.91 0.96 9.26
CA GLY A 326 -3.68 0.29 8.84
C GLY A 326 -3.97 -0.75 7.76
N LYS A 327 -3.79 -2.02 8.09
CA LYS A 327 -3.93 -3.15 7.15
C LYS A 327 -4.94 -4.19 7.63
N THR A 328 -5.39 -4.97 6.69
CA THR A 328 -6.24 -6.16 6.90
C THR A 328 -5.64 -7.31 6.09
N VAL A 329 -5.67 -8.52 6.63
CA VAL A 329 -5.06 -9.71 6.04
C VAL A 329 -6.04 -10.87 5.92
N ILE A 330 -5.75 -11.75 4.97
CA ILE A 330 -6.32 -13.09 4.85
C ILE A 330 -5.25 -14.07 5.31
N GLN A 331 -5.60 -14.96 6.23
CA GLN A 331 -4.78 -16.08 6.71
C GLN A 331 -5.27 -17.38 6.04
N MET A 332 -4.31 -18.21 5.63
CA MET A 332 -4.53 -19.50 4.99
C MET A 332 -4.49 -20.62 6.00
#